data_8d182402ed0fcdf61825a1f927249f19
#
_entry.id   8d182402ed0fcdf61825a1f927249f19
#
_cell.length_a   1.000
_cell.length_b   1.000
_cell.length_c   1.000
_cell.angle_alpha   90.00
_cell.angle_beta   90.00
_cell.angle_gamma   90.00
#
_symmetry.space_group_name_H-M   'P 1'
#
loop_
_entity.id
_entity.type
_entity.pdbx_description
1 polymer ?
#
loop_
_entity_poly.entity_id
_entity_poly.type
_entity_poly.pdbx_seq_one_letter_code
_entity_poly.pdbx_strand_id
1 'polypeptide(L)'
;MLKDLITIAATYLKLDAVNDYLALLEEQSLSQTQANQDDVLIDQEPENETAAPQEIKLLTNLANLVLRQIVREYMPLFVEEELISNENCQIEYSKFKNSVNQVVGVSFKDHISSTFRVFPEYIKVGYPNEKYIVLYSYFPPELKNLTDNVICPMGLSHEVIALGICAEYCLVNSLFDEADMWETKFANSLSNASRRLKERKLPSRGWI
;
A
#
# COMPACT_ATOMS: atom_id res chain seq x y z
N MET A 1 -0.37 -9.62 -6.48
CA MET A 1 -1.27 -9.99 -5.36
C MET A 1 -0.47 -9.99 -4.05
N LEU A 2 -1.14 -9.92 -2.87
CA LEU A 2 -0.45 -10.02 -1.58
C LEU A 2 0.30 -11.35 -1.43
N LYS A 3 -0.29 -12.45 -1.92
CA LYS A 3 0.35 -13.76 -1.93
C LYS A 3 1.74 -13.74 -2.54
N ASP A 4 1.90 -13.19 -3.74
CA ASP A 4 3.19 -13.13 -4.44
C ASP A 4 4.22 -12.35 -3.62
N LEU A 5 3.78 -11.26 -2.97
CA LEU A 5 4.64 -10.44 -2.13
C LEU A 5 5.14 -11.22 -0.90
N ILE A 6 4.23 -11.95 -0.22
CA ILE A 6 4.58 -12.78 0.94
C ILE A 6 5.50 -13.93 0.53
N THR A 7 5.27 -14.58 -0.63
CA THR A 7 6.13 -15.64 -1.14
C THR A 7 7.57 -15.13 -1.37
N ILE A 8 7.72 -13.94 -1.96
CA ILE A 8 9.05 -13.35 -2.16
C ILE A 8 9.74 -13.08 -0.81
N ALA A 9 9.02 -12.47 0.15
CA ALA A 9 9.56 -12.18 1.48
C ALA A 9 9.93 -13.47 2.25
N ALA A 10 9.06 -14.48 2.23
CA ALA A 10 9.30 -15.77 2.87
C ALA A 10 10.52 -16.50 2.26
N THR A 11 10.71 -16.40 0.94
CA THR A 11 11.89 -16.96 0.26
C THR A 11 13.17 -16.25 0.72
N TYR A 12 13.17 -14.94 0.84
CA TYR A 12 14.34 -14.18 1.31
C TYR A 12 14.69 -14.49 2.78
N LEU A 13 13.66 -14.70 3.60
CA LEU A 13 13.79 -15.03 5.02
C LEU A 13 13.99 -16.52 5.28
N LYS A 14 13.94 -17.37 4.23
CA LYS A 14 14.02 -18.85 4.31
C LYS A 14 12.97 -19.45 5.24
N LEU A 15 11.73 -18.93 5.16
CA LEU A 15 10.59 -19.44 5.91
C LEU A 15 9.91 -20.58 5.12
N ASP A 16 10.54 -21.76 5.09
CA ASP A 16 10.09 -22.89 4.28
C ASP A 16 8.65 -23.31 4.63
N ALA A 17 8.28 -23.31 5.91
CA ALA A 17 6.92 -23.63 6.37
C ALA A 17 5.84 -22.70 5.78
N VAL A 18 6.15 -21.42 5.58
CA VAL A 18 5.24 -20.45 4.93
C VAL A 18 5.13 -20.74 3.44
N ASN A 19 6.23 -21.01 2.77
CA ASN A 19 6.26 -21.35 1.35
C ASN A 19 5.49 -22.64 1.06
N ASP A 20 5.69 -23.68 1.86
CA ASP A 20 4.97 -24.96 1.73
C ASP A 20 3.45 -24.77 1.94
N TYR A 21 3.06 -24.00 2.95
CA TYR A 21 1.65 -23.70 3.19
C TYR A 21 1.01 -22.91 2.02
N LEU A 22 1.71 -21.93 1.46
CA LEU A 22 1.21 -21.16 0.31
C LEU A 22 1.10 -22.02 -0.94
N ALA A 23 2.01 -22.99 -1.15
CA ALA A 23 1.94 -23.96 -2.24
C ALA A 23 0.73 -24.89 -2.10
N LEU A 24 0.48 -25.41 -0.89
CA LEU A 24 -0.71 -26.24 -0.61
C LEU A 24 -2.03 -25.49 -0.88
N LEU A 25 -2.12 -24.21 -0.54
CA LEU A 25 -3.29 -23.39 -0.85
C LEU A 25 -3.50 -23.22 -2.37
N GLU A 26 -2.42 -23.18 -3.17
CA GLU A 26 -2.53 -23.14 -4.63
C GLU A 26 -3.08 -24.45 -5.19
N GLU A 27 -2.56 -25.58 -4.75
CA GLU A 27 -3.03 -26.90 -5.19
C GLU A 27 -4.51 -27.12 -4.86
N GLN A 28 -4.95 -26.70 -3.65
CA GLN A 28 -6.36 -26.78 -3.25
C GLN A 28 -7.26 -25.90 -4.12
N SER A 29 -6.83 -24.68 -4.44
CA SER A 29 -7.59 -23.76 -5.30
C SER A 29 -7.72 -24.29 -6.74
N LEU A 30 -6.70 -24.94 -7.28
CA LEU A 30 -6.71 -25.57 -8.60
C LEU A 30 -7.62 -26.81 -8.62
N SER A 31 -7.60 -27.61 -7.55
CA SER A 31 -8.44 -28.81 -7.43
C SER A 31 -9.93 -28.47 -7.32
N GLN A 32 -10.29 -27.39 -6.62
CA GLN A 32 -11.69 -26.93 -6.53
C GLN A 32 -12.22 -26.36 -7.85
N THR A 33 -11.36 -25.82 -8.72
CA THR A 33 -11.77 -25.34 -10.04
C THR A 33 -12.12 -26.49 -11.00
N GLN A 34 -11.61 -27.69 -10.75
CA GLN A 34 -11.90 -28.90 -11.54
C GLN A 34 -13.06 -29.75 -10.96
N ALA A 35 -13.47 -29.53 -9.71
CA ALA A 35 -14.45 -30.35 -9.00
C ALA A 35 -15.87 -29.75 -8.90
N ASN A 36 -16.29 -28.89 -9.84
CA ASN A 36 -17.66 -28.43 -9.91
C ASN A 36 -18.57 -29.47 -10.59
N GLN A 37 -18.63 -30.68 -10.01
CA GLN A 37 -19.74 -31.63 -10.10
C GLN A 37 -19.52 -32.72 -9.05
N ASP A 38 -20.35 -32.66 -8.07
CA ASP A 38 -20.76 -33.63 -7.05
C ASP A 38 -20.47 -33.24 -5.60
N ASP A 39 -21.59 -33.02 -4.91
CA ASP A 39 -21.78 -32.92 -3.48
C ASP A 39 -20.90 -33.84 -2.65
N VAL A 40 -20.09 -33.28 -1.75
CA VAL A 40 -19.95 -33.84 -0.38
C VAL A 40 -19.43 -32.73 0.56
N LEU A 41 -20.29 -32.33 1.49
CA LEU A 41 -19.94 -31.58 2.69
C LEU A 41 -18.95 -32.40 3.54
N ILE A 42 -17.74 -31.91 3.69
CA ILE A 42 -16.85 -32.33 4.78
C ILE A 42 -16.41 -31.06 5.49
N ASP A 43 -17.16 -30.71 6.54
CA ASP A 43 -16.71 -29.86 7.63
C ASP A 43 -15.57 -30.58 8.34
N GLN A 44 -14.34 -30.22 8.06
CA GLN A 44 -13.20 -30.49 8.92
C GLN A 44 -12.39 -29.20 9.00
N GLU A 45 -12.68 -28.40 10.03
CA GLU A 45 -11.73 -27.44 10.54
C GLU A 45 -10.50 -28.23 11.06
N PRO A 46 -9.28 -27.97 10.55
CA PRO A 46 -8.09 -28.57 11.13
C PRO A 46 -7.80 -27.85 12.46
N GLU A 47 -8.13 -28.49 13.56
CA GLU A 47 -7.62 -28.17 14.90
C GLU A 47 -6.10 -28.47 14.95
N ASN A 48 -5.32 -27.64 14.29
CA ASN A 48 -3.91 -27.41 14.59
C ASN A 48 -3.57 -26.03 13.99
N GLU A 49 -3.51 -25.00 14.84
CA GLU A 49 -2.88 -23.73 14.50
C GLU A 49 -1.41 -24.02 14.17
N THR A 50 -1.14 -24.35 12.91
CA THR A 50 0.22 -24.43 12.39
C THR A 50 0.84 -23.04 12.49
N ALA A 51 2.11 -22.94 12.84
CA ALA A 51 2.83 -21.66 12.97
C ALA A 51 2.75 -20.82 11.68
N ALA A 52 2.62 -21.45 10.51
CA ALA A 52 2.53 -20.79 9.21
C ALA A 52 1.40 -19.75 9.09
N PRO A 53 0.14 -19.95 9.51
CA PRO A 53 -0.90 -18.93 9.46
C PRO A 53 -0.59 -17.70 10.32
N GLN A 54 0.05 -17.87 11.47
CA GLN A 54 0.46 -16.76 12.34
C GLN A 54 1.58 -15.94 11.70
N GLU A 55 2.56 -16.58 11.08
CA GLU A 55 3.62 -15.91 10.34
C GLU A 55 3.10 -15.18 9.11
N ILE A 56 2.15 -15.74 8.36
CA ILE A 56 1.49 -15.07 7.23
C ILE A 56 0.78 -13.80 7.71
N LYS A 57 0.08 -13.87 8.84
CA LYS A 57 -0.58 -12.71 9.44
C LYS A 57 0.44 -11.64 9.85
N LEU A 58 1.56 -12.03 10.44
CA LEU A 58 2.66 -11.12 10.76
C LEU A 58 3.20 -10.46 9.49
N LEU A 59 3.57 -11.24 8.47
CA LEU A 59 4.08 -10.72 7.20
C LEU A 59 3.06 -9.78 6.51
N THR A 60 1.77 -10.07 6.60
CA THR A 60 0.70 -9.18 6.09
C THR A 60 0.68 -7.84 6.82
N ASN A 61 0.80 -7.85 8.15
CA ASN A 61 0.87 -6.62 8.94
C ASN A 61 2.11 -5.81 8.61
N LEU A 62 3.25 -6.47 8.44
CA LEU A 62 4.51 -5.82 8.03
C LEU A 62 4.42 -5.26 6.61
N ALA A 63 3.74 -5.97 5.69
CA ALA A 63 3.47 -5.45 4.34
C ALA A 63 2.65 -4.13 4.39
N ASN A 64 1.62 -4.08 5.23
CA ASN A 64 0.83 -2.87 5.43
C ASN A 64 1.67 -1.71 6.01
N LEU A 65 2.54 -2.01 6.98
CA LEU A 65 3.45 -1.03 7.59
C LEU A 65 4.39 -0.45 6.53
N VAL A 66 5.09 -1.30 5.79
CA VAL A 66 6.06 -0.91 4.76
C VAL A 66 5.40 -0.11 3.64
N LEU A 67 4.21 -0.53 3.16
CA LEU A 67 3.46 0.22 2.15
C LEU A 67 3.08 1.62 2.62
N ARG A 68 2.63 1.75 3.87
CA ARG A 68 2.32 3.06 4.47
C ARG A 68 3.55 3.94 4.59
N GLN A 69 4.69 3.38 4.98
CA GLN A 69 5.97 4.09 5.05
C GLN A 69 6.40 4.60 3.66
N ILE A 70 6.38 3.73 2.64
CA ILE A 70 6.73 4.10 1.27
C ILE A 70 5.87 5.27 0.77
N VAL A 71 4.55 5.18 0.96
CA VAL A 71 3.61 6.21 0.49
C VAL A 71 3.75 7.51 1.26
N ARG A 72 4.04 7.45 2.55
CA ARG A 72 4.20 8.64 3.39
C ARG A 72 5.49 9.40 3.11
N GLU A 73 6.60 8.69 2.94
CA GLU A 73 7.93 9.31 3.00
C GLU A 73 8.60 9.43 1.62
N TYR A 74 8.31 8.50 0.70
CA TYR A 74 9.09 8.39 -0.54
C TYR A 74 8.28 8.63 -1.80
N MET A 75 7.14 7.95 -1.93
CA MET A 75 6.40 7.86 -3.18
C MET A 75 4.89 7.97 -2.93
N PRO A 76 4.34 9.17 -2.66
CA PRO A 76 2.93 9.34 -2.35
C PRO A 76 2.03 8.94 -3.51
N LEU A 77 0.90 8.32 -3.19
CA LEU A 77 -0.18 8.00 -4.13
C LEU A 77 -1.13 9.19 -4.19
N PHE A 78 -1.32 9.78 -5.35
CA PHE A 78 -2.20 10.94 -5.55
C PHE A 78 -3.51 10.56 -6.22
N VAL A 79 -4.57 11.27 -5.85
CA VAL A 79 -5.88 11.20 -6.49
C VAL A 79 -6.55 12.57 -6.46
N GLU A 80 -7.33 12.84 -7.51
CA GLU A 80 -8.24 13.98 -7.56
C GLU A 80 -9.67 13.49 -7.32
N GLU A 81 -10.38 14.18 -6.45
CA GLU A 81 -11.77 13.83 -6.11
C GLU A 81 -12.64 15.09 -6.09
N GLU A 82 -13.84 14.97 -6.67
CA GLU A 82 -14.84 16.03 -6.67
C GLU A 82 -15.69 15.94 -5.39
N LEU A 83 -15.62 16.97 -4.56
CA LEU A 83 -16.28 17.02 -3.26
C LEU A 83 -17.09 18.34 -3.12
N ILE A 84 -18.17 18.28 -2.35
CA ILE A 84 -19.04 19.43 -2.10
C ILE A 84 -18.79 19.91 -0.67
N SER A 85 -18.54 21.22 -0.53
CA SER A 85 -18.46 21.88 0.78
C SER A 85 -19.83 21.98 1.45
N ASN A 86 -19.84 21.99 2.78
CA ASN A 86 -21.05 22.23 3.55
C ASN A 86 -21.35 23.74 3.71
N GLU A 87 -22.44 24.08 4.41
CA GLU A 87 -22.83 25.47 4.69
C GLU A 87 -21.78 26.29 5.45
N ASN A 88 -20.88 25.60 6.19
CA ASN A 88 -19.79 26.20 6.94
C ASN A 88 -18.48 26.33 6.13
N CYS A 89 -18.54 26.14 4.81
CA CYS A 89 -17.36 26.08 3.92
C CYS A 89 -16.36 24.99 4.31
N GLN A 90 -16.84 23.83 4.75
CA GLN A 90 -16.01 22.71 5.21
C GLN A 90 -16.21 21.48 4.33
N ILE A 91 -15.15 20.74 4.09
CA ILE A 91 -15.16 19.41 3.47
C ILE A 91 -14.58 18.44 4.51
N GLU A 92 -15.42 17.57 5.04
CA GLU A 92 -15.05 16.59 6.06
C GLU A 92 -14.26 15.43 5.44
N TYR A 93 -13.27 14.91 6.16
CA TYR A 93 -12.48 13.77 5.68
C TYR A 93 -13.30 12.48 5.53
N SER A 94 -14.43 12.37 6.21
CA SER A 94 -15.38 11.26 6.07
C SER A 94 -16.00 11.13 4.67
N LYS A 95 -15.97 12.22 3.88
CA LYS A 95 -16.52 12.26 2.50
C LYS A 95 -15.55 11.76 1.45
N PHE A 96 -14.27 11.58 1.79
CA PHE A 96 -13.26 11.08 0.87
C PHE A 96 -13.38 9.57 0.70
N LYS A 97 -13.15 9.10 -0.52
CA LYS A 97 -13.16 7.65 -0.83
C LYS A 97 -11.99 6.91 -0.20
N ASN A 98 -10.83 7.57 -0.12
CA ASN A 98 -9.62 6.97 0.40
C ASN A 98 -9.17 7.67 1.68
N SER A 99 -8.40 6.95 2.51
CA SER A 99 -7.79 7.51 3.72
C SER A 99 -6.78 8.58 3.36
N VAL A 100 -7.08 9.84 3.69
CA VAL A 100 -6.25 11.00 3.34
C VAL A 100 -4.95 10.98 4.13
N ASN A 101 -3.82 11.09 3.44
CA ASN A 101 -2.51 11.32 4.04
C ASN A 101 -2.20 12.83 4.10
N GLN A 102 -2.29 13.50 2.95
CA GLN A 102 -1.99 14.94 2.84
C GLN A 102 -2.82 15.56 1.72
N VAL A 103 -3.42 16.73 1.99
CA VAL A 103 -4.06 17.55 0.96
C VAL A 103 -3.00 18.41 0.29
N VAL A 104 -2.93 18.32 -1.03
CA VAL A 104 -1.93 19.02 -1.85
C VAL A 104 -2.50 20.27 -2.49
N GLY A 105 -3.72 20.20 -2.97
CA GLY A 105 -4.38 21.31 -3.64
C GLY A 105 -5.89 21.22 -3.62
N VAL A 106 -6.52 22.37 -3.72
CA VAL A 106 -7.98 22.48 -3.87
C VAL A 106 -8.23 23.42 -5.04
N SER A 107 -9.00 22.98 -6.01
CA SER A 107 -9.40 23.78 -7.18
C SER A 107 -10.90 24.01 -7.16
N PHE A 108 -11.30 25.19 -7.60
CA PHE A 108 -12.69 25.63 -7.67
C PHE A 108 -12.97 26.08 -9.10
N LYS A 109 -14.12 25.75 -9.67
CA LYS A 109 -14.57 26.12 -11.04
C LYS A 109 -13.41 26.20 -12.06
N ASP A 110 -13.42 25.40 -13.08
CA ASP A 110 -12.45 25.41 -14.18
C ASP A 110 -10.96 25.34 -13.75
N HIS A 111 -10.67 24.57 -12.70
CA HIS A 111 -9.30 24.33 -12.16
C HIS A 111 -8.59 25.57 -11.61
N ILE A 112 -9.34 26.60 -11.24
CA ILE A 112 -8.76 27.75 -10.53
C ILE A 112 -8.33 27.32 -9.13
N SER A 113 -7.02 27.42 -8.84
CA SER A 113 -6.51 27.13 -7.48
C SER A 113 -7.21 27.98 -6.43
N SER A 114 -7.76 27.32 -5.41
CA SER A 114 -8.46 27.96 -4.29
C SER A 114 -7.59 27.94 -3.04
N THR A 115 -7.67 29.00 -2.26
CA THR A 115 -7.06 29.00 -0.93
C THR A 115 -7.83 28.06 0.00
N PHE A 116 -7.13 27.24 0.74
CA PHE A 116 -7.72 26.34 1.72
C PHE A 116 -6.90 26.28 3.00
N ARG A 117 -7.51 25.82 4.09
CA ARG A 117 -6.84 25.55 5.37
C ARG A 117 -7.19 24.14 5.82
N VAL A 118 -6.16 23.41 6.23
CA VAL A 118 -6.29 22.04 6.72
C VAL A 118 -6.51 22.07 8.23
N PHE A 119 -7.52 21.36 8.69
CA PHE A 119 -7.85 21.12 10.10
C PHE A 119 -7.86 19.61 10.36
N PRO A 120 -7.81 19.14 11.61
CA PRO A 120 -7.77 17.71 11.91
C PRO A 120 -8.95 16.89 11.38
N GLU A 121 -10.14 17.48 11.29
CA GLU A 121 -11.37 16.77 10.90
C GLU A 121 -11.92 17.19 9.54
N TYR A 122 -11.49 18.35 9.01
CA TYR A 122 -12.02 18.93 7.77
C TYR A 122 -11.02 19.86 7.08
N ILE A 123 -11.31 20.15 5.82
CA ILE A 123 -10.63 21.20 5.04
C ILE A 123 -11.58 22.39 4.96
N LYS A 124 -11.13 23.60 5.31
CA LYS A 124 -11.90 24.83 5.12
C LYS A 124 -11.58 25.45 3.77
N VAL A 125 -12.63 25.73 3.00
CA VAL A 125 -12.58 26.31 1.65
C VAL A 125 -13.26 27.68 1.59
N GLY A 126 -13.25 28.34 0.43
CA GLY A 126 -13.71 29.74 0.31
C GLY A 126 -15.24 29.92 0.29
N TYR A 127 -16.00 28.99 -0.31
CA TYR A 127 -17.42 29.15 -0.58
C TYR A 127 -18.22 27.95 -0.08
N PRO A 128 -19.43 28.17 0.49
CA PRO A 128 -20.29 27.09 0.95
C PRO A 128 -21.06 26.45 -0.20
N ASN A 129 -21.45 25.19 -0.04
CA ASN A 129 -22.33 24.42 -0.95
C ASN A 129 -21.85 24.39 -2.42
N GLU A 130 -20.57 24.54 -2.63
CA GLU A 130 -19.96 24.53 -3.95
C GLU A 130 -19.11 23.28 -4.18
N LYS A 131 -18.90 22.92 -5.47
CA LYS A 131 -18.07 21.79 -5.87
C LYS A 131 -16.60 22.19 -5.94
N TYR A 132 -15.75 21.38 -5.35
CA TYR A 132 -14.29 21.52 -5.37
C TYR A 132 -13.65 20.24 -5.88
N ILE A 133 -12.58 20.38 -6.65
CA ILE A 133 -11.68 19.28 -6.98
C ILE A 133 -10.53 19.33 -5.98
N VAL A 134 -10.41 18.28 -5.17
CA VAL A 134 -9.38 18.17 -4.15
C VAL A 134 -8.33 17.18 -4.62
N LEU A 135 -7.10 17.66 -4.79
CA LEU A 135 -5.91 16.82 -5.02
C LEU A 135 -5.31 16.46 -3.66
N TYR A 136 -5.23 15.18 -3.38
CA TYR A 136 -4.66 14.70 -2.12
C TYR A 136 -3.85 13.42 -2.30
N SER A 137 -2.91 13.19 -1.40
CA SER A 137 -2.26 11.89 -1.28
C SER A 137 -3.04 11.02 -0.29
N TYR A 138 -3.06 9.71 -0.56
CA TYR A 138 -3.83 8.75 0.24
C TYR A 138 -3.00 7.53 0.61
N PHE A 139 -3.38 6.87 1.70
CA PHE A 139 -2.85 5.57 2.07
C PHE A 139 -3.55 4.45 1.30
N PRO A 140 -2.82 3.43 0.82
CA PRO A 140 -3.44 2.27 0.22
C PRO A 140 -4.36 1.58 1.23
N PRO A 141 -5.41 0.89 0.76
CA PRO A 141 -6.28 0.11 1.62
C PRO A 141 -5.48 -0.97 2.35
N GLU A 142 -5.92 -1.30 3.55
CA GLU A 142 -5.28 -2.32 4.36
C GLU A 142 -5.48 -3.71 3.73
N LEU A 143 -4.37 -4.41 3.55
CA LEU A 143 -4.34 -5.77 3.04
C LEU A 143 -4.74 -6.73 4.18
N LYS A 144 -5.68 -7.63 3.91
CA LYS A 144 -6.20 -8.62 4.89
C LYS A 144 -6.14 -10.04 4.35
N ASN A 145 -6.44 -10.20 3.06
CA ASN A 145 -6.52 -11.50 2.41
C ASN A 145 -5.36 -11.68 1.42
N LEU A 146 -4.90 -12.90 1.26
CA LEU A 146 -3.83 -13.24 0.31
C LEU A 146 -4.17 -12.89 -1.15
N THR A 147 -5.46 -12.80 -1.47
CA THR A 147 -5.97 -12.41 -2.79
C THR A 147 -6.04 -10.91 -3.02
N ASP A 148 -5.81 -10.09 -1.98
CA ASP A 148 -5.89 -8.64 -2.10
C ASP A 148 -4.83 -8.10 -3.05
N ASN A 149 -5.23 -7.11 -3.86
CA ASN A 149 -4.31 -6.46 -4.77
C ASN A 149 -3.44 -5.44 -4.02
N VAL A 150 -2.13 -5.57 -4.17
CA VAL A 150 -1.18 -4.61 -3.60
C VAL A 150 -1.17 -3.35 -4.47
N ILE A 151 -1.72 -2.26 -3.93
CA ILE A 151 -1.66 -0.94 -4.56
C ILE A 151 -0.34 -0.28 -4.17
N CYS A 152 0.56 -0.15 -5.13
CA CYS A 152 1.86 0.47 -4.92
C CYS A 152 2.10 1.59 -5.95
N PRO A 153 2.99 2.54 -5.64
CA PRO A 153 3.38 3.60 -6.57
C PRO A 153 3.94 3.05 -7.88
N MET A 154 3.70 3.77 -8.98
CA MET A 154 4.21 3.39 -10.30
C MET A 154 5.73 3.22 -10.29
N GLY A 155 6.22 2.12 -10.88
CA GLY A 155 7.65 1.82 -10.98
C GLY A 155 8.26 1.18 -9.73
N LEU A 156 7.48 0.92 -8.70
CA LEU A 156 7.91 0.13 -7.54
C LEU A 156 7.61 -1.34 -7.79
N SER A 157 8.61 -2.21 -7.65
CA SER A 157 8.43 -3.66 -7.76
C SER A 157 8.06 -4.29 -6.41
N HIS A 158 7.39 -5.44 -6.46
CA HIS A 158 7.10 -6.23 -5.26
C HIS A 158 8.38 -6.65 -4.52
N GLU A 159 9.48 -6.85 -5.24
CA GLU A 159 10.78 -7.18 -4.64
C GLU A 159 11.27 -6.09 -3.68
N VAL A 160 11.11 -4.80 -4.05
CA VAL A 160 11.52 -3.68 -3.17
C VAL A 160 10.67 -3.66 -1.90
N ILE A 161 9.37 -3.91 -2.01
CA ILE A 161 8.48 -3.99 -0.85
C ILE A 161 8.87 -5.18 0.04
N ALA A 162 9.19 -6.34 -0.58
CA ALA A 162 9.63 -7.52 0.14
C ALA A 162 10.93 -7.29 0.94
N LEU A 163 11.88 -6.50 0.40
CA LEU A 163 13.08 -6.12 1.16
C LEU A 163 12.73 -5.33 2.44
N GLY A 164 11.76 -4.41 2.36
CA GLY A 164 11.27 -3.70 3.54
C GLY A 164 10.59 -4.63 4.55
N ILE A 165 9.77 -5.59 4.07
CA ILE A 165 9.15 -6.60 4.94
C ILE A 165 10.22 -7.45 5.64
N CYS A 166 11.30 -7.84 4.94
CA CYS A 166 12.41 -8.59 5.54
C CYS A 166 13.11 -7.79 6.63
N ALA A 167 13.35 -6.50 6.41
CA ALA A 167 13.95 -5.62 7.42
C ALA A 167 13.09 -5.55 8.69
N GLU A 168 11.80 -5.27 8.54
CA GLU A 168 10.86 -5.19 9.66
C GLU A 168 10.68 -6.55 10.37
N TYR A 169 10.64 -7.65 9.62
CA TYR A 169 10.56 -9.00 10.19
C TYR A 169 11.78 -9.31 11.06
N CYS A 170 12.98 -8.99 10.59
CA CYS A 170 14.21 -9.18 11.36
C CYS A 170 14.22 -8.31 12.61
N LEU A 171 13.72 -7.06 12.55
CA LEU A 171 13.59 -6.18 13.73
C LEU A 171 12.64 -6.77 14.78
N VAL A 172 11.48 -7.27 14.38
CA VAL A 172 10.51 -7.90 15.29
C VAL A 172 11.10 -9.13 15.97
N ASN A 173 11.93 -9.90 15.27
CA ASN A 173 12.60 -11.08 15.78
C ASN A 173 13.96 -10.80 16.46
N SER A 174 14.30 -9.51 16.68
CA SER A 174 15.55 -9.08 17.33
C SER A 174 16.83 -9.52 16.60
N LEU A 175 16.76 -9.71 15.28
CA LEU A 175 17.89 -10.04 14.39
C LEU A 175 18.47 -8.73 13.83
N PHE A 176 19.12 -7.93 14.66
CA PHE A 176 19.49 -6.55 14.33
C PHE A 176 20.52 -6.43 13.19
N ASP A 177 21.50 -7.32 13.14
CA ASP A 177 22.53 -7.31 12.09
C ASP A 177 21.92 -7.62 10.71
N GLU A 178 20.98 -8.55 10.65
CA GLU A 178 20.26 -8.90 9.43
C GLU A 178 19.29 -7.80 9.04
N ALA A 179 18.62 -7.19 10.01
CA ALA A 179 17.71 -6.06 9.78
C ALA A 179 18.43 -4.89 9.12
N ASP A 180 19.61 -4.48 9.60
CA ASP A 180 20.43 -3.40 9.02
C ASP A 180 20.82 -3.70 7.58
N MET A 181 21.20 -4.95 7.30
CA MET A 181 21.52 -5.40 5.94
C MET A 181 20.31 -5.27 4.99
N TRP A 182 19.12 -5.71 5.43
CA TRP A 182 17.90 -5.63 4.63
C TRP A 182 17.42 -4.19 4.46
N GLU A 183 17.48 -3.37 5.52
CA GLU A 183 17.13 -1.96 5.48
C GLU A 183 18.02 -1.19 4.51
N THR A 184 19.33 -1.43 4.52
CA THR A 184 20.27 -0.83 3.57
C THR A 184 19.91 -1.18 2.12
N LYS A 185 19.58 -2.44 1.83
CA LYS A 185 19.13 -2.87 0.49
C LYS A 185 17.82 -2.20 0.10
N PHE A 186 16.86 -2.16 1.02
CA PHE A 186 15.56 -1.52 0.83
C PHE A 186 15.70 -0.04 0.51
N ALA A 187 16.42 0.72 1.35
CA ALA A 187 16.63 2.16 1.17
C ALA A 187 17.33 2.49 -0.17
N ASN A 188 18.34 1.71 -0.55
CA ASN A 188 19.04 1.89 -1.83
C ASN A 188 18.11 1.62 -3.02
N SER A 189 17.34 0.53 -2.99
CA SER A 189 16.41 0.16 -4.05
C SER A 189 15.27 1.19 -4.18
N LEU A 190 14.73 1.64 -3.06
CA LEU A 190 13.68 2.65 -2.99
C LEU A 190 14.16 4.02 -3.50
N SER A 191 15.37 4.43 -3.11
CA SER A 191 15.99 5.65 -3.63
C SER A 191 16.17 5.61 -5.16
N ASN A 192 16.57 4.47 -5.71
CA ASN A 192 16.70 4.28 -7.14
C ASN A 192 15.33 4.33 -7.87
N ALA A 193 14.29 3.73 -7.28
CA ALA A 193 12.94 3.77 -7.81
C ALA A 193 12.37 5.21 -7.78
N SER A 194 12.51 5.92 -6.66
CA SER A 194 12.00 7.29 -6.50
C SER A 194 12.68 8.30 -7.40
N ARG A 195 13.97 8.13 -7.72
CA ARG A 195 14.70 9.00 -8.66
C ARG A 195 14.13 8.94 -10.07
N ARG A 196 13.57 7.82 -10.50
CA ARG A 196 12.98 7.66 -11.84
C ARG A 196 11.69 8.45 -12.00
N LEU A 197 10.98 8.73 -10.90
CA LEU A 197 9.70 9.46 -10.90
C LEU A 197 9.86 10.97 -10.77
N LYS A 198 11.04 11.47 -10.34
CA LYS A 198 11.28 12.91 -10.27
C LYS A 198 11.32 13.50 -11.68
N GLU A 199 10.52 14.51 -11.92
CA GLU A 199 10.54 15.29 -13.18
C GLU A 199 11.96 15.77 -13.45
N ARG A 200 12.53 15.31 -14.56
CA ARG A 200 13.80 15.84 -15.05
C ARG A 200 13.51 17.14 -15.79
N LYS A 201 13.66 18.27 -15.12
CA LYS A 201 13.71 19.56 -15.81
C LYS A 201 14.97 19.59 -16.67
N LEU A 202 14.82 19.44 -17.98
CA LEU A 202 15.91 19.68 -18.91
C LEU A 202 16.21 21.18 -18.83
N PRO A 203 17.47 21.59 -18.64
CA PRO A 203 17.82 23.01 -18.73
C PRO A 203 17.46 23.48 -20.13
N SER A 204 16.66 24.56 -20.24
CA SER A 204 16.38 25.19 -21.50
C SER A 204 17.72 25.69 -22.07
N ARG A 205 18.22 25.07 -23.12
CA ARG A 205 19.33 25.60 -23.88
C ARG A 205 18.80 26.84 -24.62
N GLY A 206 19.13 28.02 -24.09
CA GLY A 206 19.00 29.21 -24.86
C GLY A 206 19.93 29.08 -26.06
N TRP A 207 19.36 29.01 -27.26
CA TRP A 207 20.12 29.18 -28.47
C TRP A 207 20.49 30.67 -28.53
N ILE A 208 21.77 30.98 -28.44
CA ILE A 208 22.35 32.28 -28.74
C ILE A 208 22.51 32.37 -30.24
#